data_b99964f710fdf815df1f11db6a2c175f
#
_entry.id   b99964f710fdf815df1f11db6a2c175f
#
_cell.length_a   1.000
_cell.length_b   1.000
_cell.length_c   1.000
_cell.angle_alpha   90.00
_cell.angle_beta   90.00
_cell.angle_gamma   90.00
#
_symmetry.space_group_name_H-M   'P 1'
#
loop_
_entity.id
_entity.type
_entity.pdbx_description
1 polymer ?
#
loop_
_entity_poly.entity_id
_entity_poly.type
_entity_poly.pdbx_seq_one_letter_code
_entity_poly.pdbx_strand_id
1 'polypeptide(L)'
;RRKQVYTGLYTFVKGQDSGKGLEEPEFQVMEKQMALPVEELIQKLNSYGRPVVFLGDGVPVYEEMIEAGMEVPYSFAPAYMNRQRAAVVGSLGICYYREGKFETAAEHKPDYLRISQAERERAEKEKNAKPEVRVMTIEDGAAVAEMEHQSFSDAWSEKAVLETLRQPTALCLVA
;
A
#
# COMPACT_ATOMS: atom_id res chain seq x y z
N ARG A 1 17.38 6.30 -8.37
CA ARG A 1 16.00 6.01 -8.87
C ARG A 1 15.46 4.84 -8.06
N ARG A 2 14.26 4.99 -7.48
CA ARG A 2 13.58 3.91 -6.78
C ARG A 2 13.19 2.88 -7.85
N LYS A 3 13.68 1.65 -7.76
CA LYS A 3 13.38 0.53 -8.67
C LYS A 3 11.94 0.03 -8.46
N GLN A 4 10.93 0.88 -8.69
CA GLN A 4 9.52 0.60 -8.48
C GLN A 4 8.78 0.54 -9.82
N VAL A 5 7.82 -0.36 -9.90
CA VAL A 5 6.89 -0.51 -11.01
C VAL A 5 5.45 -0.34 -10.55
N TYR A 6 4.62 0.16 -11.46
CA TYR A 6 3.17 0.06 -11.33
C TYR A 6 2.74 -1.20 -12.07
N THR A 7 2.09 -2.09 -11.37
CA THR A 7 1.71 -3.40 -11.93
C THR A 7 0.39 -3.89 -11.36
N GLY A 8 -0.19 -4.89 -11.98
CA GLY A 8 -1.27 -5.73 -11.47
C GLY A 8 -1.07 -7.14 -11.96
N LEU A 9 -1.67 -8.12 -11.30
CA LEU A 9 -1.61 -9.51 -11.69
C LEU A 9 -2.96 -9.98 -12.20
N TYR A 10 -2.96 -10.53 -13.39
CA TYR A 10 -4.16 -10.91 -14.12
C TYR A 10 -4.01 -12.32 -14.64
N THR A 11 -5.14 -13.00 -14.82
CA THR A 11 -5.18 -14.31 -15.45
C THR A 11 -6.42 -14.43 -16.33
N PHE A 12 -6.39 -15.38 -17.25
CA PHE A 12 -7.56 -15.81 -18.00
C PHE A 12 -7.92 -17.21 -17.53
N VAL A 13 -9.18 -17.42 -17.19
CA VAL A 13 -9.73 -18.75 -16.89
C VAL A 13 -10.68 -19.16 -18.00
N LYS A 14 -10.97 -20.44 -18.08
CA LYS A 14 -12.00 -20.93 -19.01
C LYS A 14 -13.34 -20.33 -18.62
N GLY A 15 -13.94 -19.56 -19.54
CA GLY A 15 -15.28 -19.02 -19.38
C GLY A 15 -16.34 -20.12 -19.42
N GLN A 16 -17.56 -19.77 -19.06
CA GLN A 16 -18.70 -20.64 -19.23
C GLN A 16 -18.97 -20.90 -20.73
N ASP A 17 -19.27 -22.14 -21.09
CA ASP A 17 -19.65 -22.49 -22.44
C ASP A 17 -20.90 -21.71 -22.87
N SER A 18 -20.70 -20.73 -23.76
CA SER A 18 -21.79 -19.91 -24.30
C SER A 18 -22.70 -20.68 -25.29
N GLY A 19 -22.55 -21.99 -25.42
CA GLY A 19 -23.32 -22.85 -26.33
C GLY A 19 -23.03 -22.63 -27.82
N LYS A 20 -22.03 -21.78 -28.14
CA LYS A 20 -21.58 -21.48 -29.52
C LYS A 20 -20.27 -22.17 -29.91
N GLY A 21 -19.80 -23.13 -29.10
CA GLY A 21 -18.63 -23.94 -29.39
C GLY A 21 -17.26 -23.26 -29.28
N LEU A 22 -17.22 -22.00 -28.84
CA LEU A 22 -15.99 -21.27 -28.51
C LEU A 22 -16.06 -20.82 -27.05
N GLU A 23 -15.23 -21.41 -26.20
CA GLU A 23 -15.03 -20.96 -24.81
C GLU A 23 -14.31 -19.62 -24.87
N GLU A 24 -14.99 -18.54 -24.55
CA GLU A 24 -14.34 -17.22 -24.39
C GLU A 24 -13.61 -17.19 -23.04
N PRO A 25 -12.30 -16.89 -23.00
CA PRO A 25 -11.58 -16.81 -21.75
C PRO A 25 -12.08 -15.65 -20.91
N GLU A 26 -12.41 -15.92 -19.67
CA GLU A 26 -12.80 -14.90 -18.68
C GLU A 26 -11.58 -14.24 -18.06
N PHE A 27 -11.53 -12.91 -18.11
CA PHE A 27 -10.48 -12.11 -17.50
C PHE A 27 -10.69 -11.99 -15.99
N GLN A 28 -9.67 -12.34 -15.21
CA GLN A 28 -9.71 -12.23 -13.76
C GLN A 28 -8.53 -11.42 -13.22
N VAL A 29 -8.83 -10.57 -12.27
CA VAL A 29 -7.85 -9.80 -11.51
C VAL A 29 -7.42 -10.62 -10.30
N MET A 30 -6.18 -11.13 -10.31
CA MET A 30 -5.60 -11.85 -9.17
C MET A 30 -5.11 -10.87 -8.11
N GLU A 31 -4.44 -9.80 -8.53
CA GLU A 31 -4.00 -8.71 -7.68
C GLU A 31 -4.33 -7.39 -8.35
N LYS A 32 -4.94 -6.49 -7.59
CA LYS A 32 -5.23 -5.13 -8.07
C LYS A 32 -3.94 -4.37 -8.41
N GLN A 33 -4.10 -3.27 -9.11
CA GLN A 33 -3.00 -2.37 -9.42
C GLN A 33 -2.29 -1.93 -8.13
N MET A 34 -0.96 -2.01 -8.15
CA MET A 34 -0.10 -1.67 -7.04
C MET A 34 1.20 -1.02 -7.52
N ALA A 35 1.87 -0.32 -6.62
CA ALA A 35 3.20 0.23 -6.85
C ALA A 35 4.18 -0.39 -5.85
N LEU A 36 5.13 -1.20 -6.34
CA LEU A 36 6.09 -1.92 -5.49
C LEU A 36 7.48 -2.02 -6.15
N PRO A 37 8.53 -2.33 -5.37
CA PRO A 37 9.84 -2.64 -5.91
C PRO A 37 9.79 -3.89 -6.81
N VAL A 38 10.64 -3.92 -7.85
CA VAL A 38 10.71 -5.06 -8.79
C VAL A 38 11.11 -6.35 -8.09
N GLU A 39 12.02 -6.26 -7.13
CA GLU A 39 12.46 -7.40 -6.32
C GLU A 39 11.29 -8.04 -5.54
N GLU A 40 10.42 -7.21 -4.96
CA GLU A 40 9.24 -7.66 -4.24
C GLU A 40 8.20 -8.29 -5.18
N LEU A 41 8.04 -7.72 -6.38
CA LEU A 41 7.19 -8.30 -7.42
C LEU A 41 7.67 -9.69 -7.81
N ILE A 42 8.97 -9.87 -8.03
CA ILE A 42 9.58 -11.15 -8.41
C ILE A 42 9.36 -12.21 -7.32
N GLN A 43 9.61 -11.87 -6.04
CA GLN A 43 9.36 -12.76 -4.91
C GLN A 43 7.89 -13.18 -4.83
N LYS A 44 6.98 -12.23 -5.03
CA LYS A 44 5.55 -12.48 -5.04
C LYS A 44 5.16 -13.44 -6.18
N LEU A 45 5.67 -13.23 -7.39
CA LEU A 45 5.39 -14.08 -8.55
C LEU A 45 5.93 -15.50 -8.34
N ASN A 46 7.13 -15.65 -7.81
CA ASN A 46 7.70 -16.95 -7.47
C ASN A 46 6.85 -17.70 -6.43
N SER A 47 6.29 -16.98 -5.45
CA SER A 47 5.40 -17.60 -4.44
C SER A 47 4.09 -18.17 -5.00
N TYR A 48 3.61 -17.64 -6.12
CA TYR A 48 2.44 -18.20 -6.81
C TYR A 48 2.71 -19.54 -7.51
N GLY A 49 3.98 -19.86 -7.84
CA GLY A 49 4.36 -21.12 -8.47
C GLY A 49 3.76 -21.35 -9.87
N ARG A 50 3.35 -20.29 -10.56
CA ARG A 50 2.66 -20.37 -11.87
C ARG A 50 3.50 -19.71 -12.96
N PRO A 51 3.38 -20.19 -14.23
CA PRO A 51 3.99 -19.51 -15.36
C PRO A 51 3.51 -18.05 -15.49
N VAL A 52 4.43 -17.14 -15.84
CA VAL A 52 4.19 -15.69 -15.92
C VAL A 52 4.52 -15.16 -17.31
N VAL A 53 3.68 -14.29 -17.83
CA VAL A 53 3.96 -13.50 -19.03
C VAL A 53 4.10 -12.04 -18.61
N PHE A 54 5.26 -11.45 -18.83
CA PHE A 54 5.51 -10.04 -18.57
C PHE A 54 5.17 -9.18 -19.78
N LEU A 55 4.45 -8.09 -19.54
CA LEU A 55 4.18 -7.07 -20.55
C LEU A 55 4.15 -5.68 -19.90
N GLY A 56 4.39 -4.66 -20.68
CA GLY A 56 4.40 -3.27 -20.22
C GLY A 56 5.72 -2.55 -20.52
N ASP A 57 5.72 -1.26 -20.38
CA ASP A 57 6.86 -0.39 -20.67
C ASP A 57 8.01 -0.50 -19.64
N GLY A 58 7.72 -1.08 -18.48
CA GLY A 58 8.74 -1.43 -17.49
C GLY A 58 9.59 -2.65 -17.87
N VAL A 59 9.09 -3.54 -18.75
CA VAL A 59 9.79 -4.78 -19.11
C VAL A 59 11.21 -4.51 -19.65
N PRO A 60 11.44 -3.68 -20.67
CA PRO A 60 12.79 -3.44 -21.19
C PRO A 60 13.74 -2.80 -20.16
N VAL A 61 13.19 -2.15 -19.13
CA VAL A 61 14.00 -1.47 -18.10
C VAL A 61 14.48 -2.44 -17.03
N TYR A 62 13.71 -3.48 -16.76
CA TYR A 62 13.95 -4.41 -15.65
C TYR A 62 14.17 -5.86 -16.11
N GLU A 63 14.34 -6.09 -17.40
CA GLU A 63 14.52 -7.42 -18.00
C GLU A 63 15.61 -8.21 -17.30
N GLU A 64 16.81 -7.64 -17.15
CA GLU A 64 17.93 -8.29 -16.47
C GLU A 64 17.62 -8.69 -15.01
N MET A 65 16.85 -7.86 -14.30
CA MET A 65 16.46 -8.17 -12.92
C MET A 65 15.41 -9.28 -12.86
N ILE A 66 14.48 -9.28 -13.81
CA ILE A 66 13.46 -10.33 -13.93
C ILE A 66 14.15 -11.65 -14.25
N GLU A 67 15.02 -11.69 -15.25
CA GLU A 67 15.78 -12.88 -15.64
C GLU A 67 16.61 -13.45 -14.49
N ALA A 68 17.27 -12.58 -13.72
CA ALA A 68 18.11 -12.99 -12.58
C ALA A 68 17.29 -13.51 -11.37
N GLY A 69 16.05 -13.09 -11.21
CA GLY A 69 15.27 -13.36 -10.00
C GLY A 69 14.09 -14.31 -10.15
N MET A 70 13.64 -14.61 -11.39
CA MET A 70 12.51 -15.51 -11.60
C MET A 70 12.92 -16.98 -11.43
N GLU A 71 12.19 -17.69 -10.60
CA GLU A 71 12.36 -19.12 -10.32
C GLU A 71 11.28 -19.97 -11.02
N VAL A 72 10.14 -19.36 -11.38
CA VAL A 72 9.07 -20.04 -12.11
C VAL A 72 9.20 -19.79 -13.62
N PRO A 73 8.60 -20.64 -14.48
CA PRO A 73 8.61 -20.40 -15.93
C PRO A 73 8.03 -19.03 -16.28
N TYR A 74 8.72 -18.29 -17.12
CA TYR A 74 8.27 -16.96 -17.55
C TYR A 74 8.57 -16.72 -19.03
N SER A 75 7.91 -15.73 -19.59
CA SER A 75 8.20 -15.21 -20.93
C SER A 75 7.88 -13.71 -20.99
N PHE A 76 8.43 -13.05 -21.97
CA PHE A 76 8.10 -11.66 -22.29
C PHE A 76 7.13 -11.64 -23.47
N ALA A 77 6.11 -10.80 -23.36
CA ALA A 77 5.22 -10.54 -24.48
C ALA A 77 5.99 -9.84 -25.61
N PRO A 78 5.57 -9.98 -26.87
CA PRO A 78 6.19 -9.26 -27.97
C PRO A 78 6.30 -7.75 -27.71
N ALA A 79 7.42 -7.12 -28.10
CA ALA A 79 7.72 -5.73 -27.79
C ALA A 79 6.61 -4.72 -28.17
N TYR A 80 5.83 -5.03 -29.23
CA TYR A 80 4.69 -4.20 -29.61
C TYR A 80 3.52 -4.24 -28.60
N MET A 81 3.53 -5.15 -27.63
CA MET A 81 2.54 -5.22 -26.54
C MET A 81 2.97 -4.47 -25.27
N ASN A 82 4.19 -3.96 -25.23
CA ASN A 82 4.71 -3.23 -24.06
C ASN A 82 4.18 -1.80 -23.91
N ARG A 83 3.33 -1.34 -24.83
CA ARG A 83 2.73 0.00 -24.76
C ARG A 83 1.21 -0.08 -24.73
N GLN A 84 0.61 0.87 -24.04
CA GLN A 84 -0.83 1.03 -23.97
C GLN A 84 -1.41 1.25 -25.38
N ARG A 85 -2.59 0.65 -25.59
CA ARG A 85 -3.33 0.75 -26.86
C ARG A 85 -4.76 1.18 -26.57
N ALA A 86 -5.18 2.28 -27.16
CA ALA A 86 -6.53 2.82 -27.00
C ALA A 86 -7.63 1.79 -27.34
N ALA A 87 -7.42 0.98 -28.38
CA ALA A 87 -8.38 -0.06 -28.76
C ALA A 87 -8.55 -1.14 -27.67
N VAL A 88 -7.48 -1.53 -26.99
CA VAL A 88 -7.53 -2.50 -25.88
C VAL A 88 -8.25 -1.91 -24.67
N VAL A 89 -7.93 -0.65 -24.33
CA VAL A 89 -8.62 0.09 -23.27
C VAL A 89 -10.10 0.22 -23.56
N GLY A 90 -10.46 0.58 -24.80
CA GLY A 90 -11.85 0.69 -25.23
C GLY A 90 -12.59 -0.65 -25.17
N SER A 91 -11.96 -1.74 -25.61
CA SER A 91 -12.56 -3.08 -25.54
C SER A 91 -12.82 -3.52 -24.11
N LEU A 92 -11.84 -3.32 -23.20
CA LEU A 92 -12.02 -3.62 -21.78
C LEU A 92 -13.10 -2.74 -21.14
N GLY A 93 -13.14 -1.44 -21.52
CA GLY A 93 -14.17 -0.51 -21.08
C GLY A 93 -15.59 -0.95 -21.48
N ILE A 94 -15.76 -1.50 -22.69
CA ILE A 94 -17.04 -2.06 -23.13
C ILE A 94 -17.43 -3.27 -22.27
N CYS A 95 -16.48 -4.15 -21.94
CA CYS A 95 -16.73 -5.28 -21.04
C CYS A 95 -17.19 -4.80 -19.66
N TYR A 96 -16.50 -3.86 -19.06
CA TYR A 96 -16.87 -3.28 -17.77
C TYR A 96 -18.23 -2.58 -17.80
N TYR A 97 -18.51 -1.84 -18.88
CA TYR A 97 -19.82 -1.20 -19.06
C TYR A 97 -20.96 -2.21 -19.09
N ARG A 98 -20.79 -3.33 -19.84
CA ARG A 98 -21.79 -4.41 -19.91
C ARG A 98 -22.01 -5.10 -18.57
N GLU A 99 -20.98 -5.16 -17.73
CA GLU A 99 -21.04 -5.72 -16.37
C GLU A 99 -21.59 -4.73 -15.34
N GLY A 100 -21.95 -3.51 -15.75
CA GLY A 100 -22.40 -2.46 -14.82
C GLY A 100 -21.28 -1.83 -13.98
N LYS A 101 -20.01 -2.08 -14.31
CA LYS A 101 -18.83 -1.54 -13.62
C LYS A 101 -18.44 -0.20 -14.25
N PHE A 102 -19.21 0.83 -13.98
CA PHE A 102 -18.93 2.21 -14.43
C PHE A 102 -19.32 3.21 -13.35
N GLU A 103 -18.70 4.36 -13.40
CA GLU A 103 -18.90 5.47 -12.50
C GLU A 103 -19.37 6.71 -13.27
N THR A 104 -20.09 7.60 -12.61
CA THR A 104 -20.39 8.91 -13.18
C THR A 104 -19.16 9.83 -13.11
N ALA A 105 -19.12 10.86 -13.95
CA ALA A 105 -18.03 11.84 -13.92
C ALA A 105 -17.90 12.57 -12.56
N ALA A 106 -18.98 12.63 -11.78
CA ALA A 106 -18.98 13.23 -10.44
C ALA A 106 -18.39 12.30 -9.37
N GLU A 107 -18.47 11.00 -9.58
CA GLU A 107 -17.98 9.97 -8.65
C GLU A 107 -16.54 9.57 -8.93
N HIS A 108 -16.12 9.71 -10.20
CA HIS A 108 -14.80 9.27 -10.64
C HIS A 108 -13.68 10.06 -9.96
N LYS A 109 -12.73 9.31 -9.38
CA LYS A 109 -11.52 9.86 -8.74
C LYS A 109 -10.30 9.13 -9.26
N PRO A 110 -9.16 9.83 -9.46
CA PRO A 110 -7.91 9.18 -9.78
C PRO A 110 -7.50 8.21 -8.67
N ASP A 111 -7.10 7.01 -9.03
CA ASP A 111 -6.51 6.05 -8.11
C ASP A 111 -5.00 6.29 -7.99
N TYR A 112 -4.59 6.97 -6.92
CA TYR A 112 -3.18 7.26 -6.65
C TYR A 112 -2.52 6.06 -5.96
N LEU A 113 -2.08 5.07 -6.72
CA LEU A 113 -1.38 3.88 -6.21
C LEU A 113 -0.11 4.20 -5.41
N ARG A 114 0.42 5.38 -5.57
CA ARG A 114 1.58 5.86 -4.83
C ARG A 114 1.22 7.11 -4.06
N ILE A 115 1.34 7.01 -2.75
CA ILE A 115 1.22 8.16 -1.85
C ILE A 115 2.26 9.22 -2.23
N SER A 116 1.84 10.48 -2.34
CA SER A 116 2.73 11.60 -2.66
C SER A 116 3.87 11.71 -1.64
N GLN A 117 4.97 12.35 -2.03
CA GLN A 117 6.08 12.55 -1.09
C GLN A 117 5.64 13.36 0.13
N ALA A 118 4.81 14.39 -0.07
CA ALA A 118 4.28 15.22 1.00
C ALA A 118 3.40 14.43 1.99
N GLU A 119 2.57 13.52 1.50
CA GLU A 119 1.75 12.66 2.36
C GLU A 119 2.60 11.65 3.14
N ARG A 120 3.67 11.12 2.54
CA ARG A 120 4.62 10.23 3.24
C ARG A 120 5.36 10.97 4.35
N GLU A 121 5.89 12.17 4.05
CA GLU A 121 6.56 13.01 5.03
C GLU A 121 5.62 13.41 6.17
N ARG A 122 4.34 13.65 5.87
CA ARG A 122 3.32 13.90 6.88
C ARG A 122 3.06 12.67 7.74
N ALA A 123 2.89 11.50 7.13
CA ALA A 123 2.67 10.24 7.84
C ALA A 123 3.89 9.83 8.69
N GLU A 124 5.13 10.09 8.20
CA GLU A 124 6.35 9.90 8.99
C GLU A 124 6.41 10.88 10.16
N LYS A 125 6.06 12.15 9.96
CA LYS A 125 6.00 13.14 11.05
C LYS A 125 4.94 12.77 12.08
N GLU A 126 3.75 12.35 11.65
CA GLU A 126 2.68 11.90 12.55
C GLU A 126 3.07 10.62 13.31
N LYS A 127 3.77 9.70 12.67
CA LYS A 127 4.28 8.48 13.31
C LYS A 127 5.37 8.79 14.35
N ASN A 128 6.24 9.73 14.04
CA ASN A 128 7.31 10.18 14.94
C ASN A 128 6.81 11.14 16.01
N ALA A 129 5.65 11.77 15.81
CA ALA A 129 4.97 12.63 16.76
C ALA A 129 4.00 11.90 17.69
N LYS A 130 3.80 10.57 17.51
CA LYS A 130 3.04 9.78 18.50
C LYS A 130 3.85 9.72 19.78
N PRO A 131 3.35 10.33 20.87
CA PRO A 131 4.02 10.25 22.14
C PRO A 131 4.11 8.78 22.58
N GLU A 132 5.27 8.38 23.04
CA GLU A 132 5.46 7.06 23.64
C GLU A 132 4.99 7.12 25.09
N VAL A 133 3.77 6.63 25.31
CA VAL A 133 3.19 6.59 26.64
C VAL A 133 3.93 5.54 27.48
N ARG A 134 4.53 5.98 28.59
CA ARG A 134 5.22 5.11 29.56
C ARG A 134 4.81 5.38 30.98
N VAL A 135 5.13 4.47 31.87
CA VAL A 135 4.94 4.68 33.30
C VAL A 135 5.85 5.81 33.79
N MET A 136 5.28 6.75 34.54
CA MET A 136 5.98 7.88 35.12
C MET A 136 7.01 7.42 36.16
N THR A 137 8.18 8.05 36.14
CA THR A 137 9.24 7.85 37.14
C THR A 137 9.39 9.07 38.03
N ILE A 138 10.19 8.95 39.09
CA ILE A 138 10.47 10.09 40.00
C ILE A 138 11.17 11.24 39.26
N GLU A 139 11.97 10.93 38.25
CA GLU A 139 12.71 11.93 37.46
C GLU A 139 11.80 12.82 36.61
N ASP A 140 10.60 12.33 36.28
CA ASP A 140 9.62 13.10 35.50
C ASP A 140 8.85 14.13 36.35
N GLY A 141 8.93 14.06 37.67
CA GLY A 141 8.10 14.83 38.60
C GLY A 141 8.20 16.36 38.38
N ALA A 142 9.41 16.87 38.18
CA ALA A 142 9.65 18.29 37.94
C ALA A 142 9.07 18.76 36.61
N ALA A 143 9.25 17.99 35.53
CA ALA A 143 8.73 18.29 34.20
C ALA A 143 7.20 18.28 34.18
N VAL A 144 6.58 17.31 34.84
CA VAL A 144 5.11 17.19 34.95
C VAL A 144 4.55 18.40 35.74
N ALA A 145 5.16 18.76 36.85
CA ALA A 145 4.73 19.92 37.62
C ALA A 145 4.84 21.23 36.83
N GLU A 146 5.88 21.39 36.02
CA GLU A 146 6.03 22.59 35.16
C GLU A 146 4.93 22.61 34.06
N MET A 147 4.58 21.48 33.44
CA MET A 147 3.49 21.41 32.50
C MET A 147 2.12 21.67 33.13
N GLU A 148 1.90 21.21 34.37
CA GLU A 148 0.71 21.54 35.16
C GLU A 148 0.59 23.03 35.36
N HIS A 149 1.67 23.71 35.79
CA HIS A 149 1.69 25.17 35.97
C HIS A 149 1.41 25.96 34.69
N GLN A 150 1.85 25.46 33.56
CA GLN A 150 1.58 26.09 32.25
C GLN A 150 0.16 25.88 31.77
N SER A 151 -0.49 24.80 32.19
CA SER A 151 -1.77 24.36 31.64
C SER A 151 -2.97 24.65 32.52
N PHE A 152 -2.80 24.70 33.84
CA PHE A 152 -3.87 24.86 34.81
C PHE A 152 -3.64 25.96 35.81
N SER A 153 -4.71 26.68 36.16
CA SER A 153 -4.66 27.73 37.20
C SER A 153 -4.52 27.17 38.62
N ASP A 154 -4.90 25.91 38.83
CA ASP A 154 -4.79 25.21 40.12
C ASP A 154 -3.86 24.01 39.96
N ALA A 155 -2.63 24.31 39.56
CA ALA A 155 -1.63 23.33 39.19
C ALA A 155 -1.11 22.52 40.40
N TRP A 156 -0.84 21.26 40.20
CA TRP A 156 -0.22 20.42 41.19
C TRP A 156 1.27 20.80 41.38
N SER A 157 1.69 20.90 42.62
CA SER A 157 3.11 21.08 42.91
C SER A 157 3.89 19.78 42.66
N GLU A 158 5.17 19.87 42.35
CA GLU A 158 6.06 18.71 42.19
C GLU A 158 5.92 17.74 43.38
N LYS A 159 5.83 18.26 44.60
CA LYS A 159 5.61 17.44 45.80
C LYS A 159 4.31 16.61 45.72
N ALA A 160 3.20 17.22 45.28
CA ALA A 160 1.92 16.56 45.18
C ALA A 160 1.94 15.46 44.06
N VAL A 161 2.61 15.75 42.96
CA VAL A 161 2.82 14.78 41.86
C VAL A 161 3.62 13.58 42.37
N LEU A 162 4.72 13.79 43.07
CA LEU A 162 5.56 12.70 43.61
C LEU A 162 4.89 11.93 44.76
N GLU A 163 4.08 12.60 45.57
CA GLU A 163 3.26 11.91 46.60
C GLU A 163 2.23 10.99 45.96
N THR A 164 1.59 11.41 44.87
CA THR A 164 0.65 10.56 44.12
C THR A 164 1.37 9.37 43.48
N LEU A 165 2.54 9.58 42.87
CA LEU A 165 3.35 8.52 42.27
C LEU A 165 3.73 7.40 43.29
N ARG A 166 3.88 7.74 44.55
CA ARG A 166 4.22 6.79 45.63
C ARG A 166 3.04 5.98 46.16
N GLN A 167 1.81 6.32 45.75
CA GLN A 167 0.63 5.58 46.18
C GLN A 167 0.51 4.24 45.43
N PRO A 168 0.35 3.11 46.11
CA PRO A 168 0.31 1.79 45.48
C PRO A 168 -0.90 1.57 44.58
N THR A 169 -1.91 2.45 44.68
CA THR A 169 -3.14 2.41 43.87
C THR A 169 -3.12 3.38 42.69
N ALA A 170 -2.09 4.24 42.56
CA ALA A 170 -1.98 5.20 41.49
C ALA A 170 -1.15 4.66 40.34
N LEU A 171 -1.69 4.76 39.11
CA LEU A 171 -0.95 4.53 37.88
C LEU A 171 -0.74 5.88 37.18
N CYS A 172 0.47 6.39 37.23
CA CYS A 172 0.83 7.65 36.57
C CYS A 172 1.53 7.34 35.23
N LEU A 173 1.05 7.95 34.15
CA LEU A 173 1.59 7.78 32.81
C LEU A 173 2.07 9.14 32.28
N VAL A 174 3.17 9.12 31.53
CA VAL A 174 3.70 10.28 30.80
C VAL A 174 3.90 9.93 29.33
N ALA A 175 3.88 10.94 28.46
CA ALA A 175 3.99 10.80 27.03
C ALA A 175 5.01 11.81 26.45
#